data_0d776e9eb76672f80be728870449f2a0
#
_entry.id   0d776e9eb76672f80be728870449f2a0
#
_cell.length_a   1.000
_cell.length_b   1.000
_cell.length_c   1.000
_cell.angle_alpha   90.00
_cell.angle_beta   90.00
_cell.angle_gamma   90.00
#
_symmetry.space_group_name_H-M   'P 1'
#
loop_
_entity.id
_entity.type
_entity.pdbx_description
1 polymer ?
#
loop_
_entity_poly.entity_id
_entity_poly.type
_entity_poly.pdbx_seq_one_letter_code
_entity_poly.pdbx_strand_id
1 'polypeptide(L)'
;MLRKLLPTLLLLSTPSYATDLTIKAGTTYIANGDLQLNQLRMEDGATLMAPPGALDWNIQVDKAWLTGSSLINARGKPGSQGGSGPSSQPASADNCQPGAAGTSGQNGGTGLPGVNLRMTMNIVKFDHLTIDTRGGDGGNGGNGRDGGKGGKAKGCNGGDGGAGGDAGNGGDGGNGGEVSITYRLIGERASLPITNFGEGLTVSTLGGAAGSPGLPGQGGTGGKGRFEKRTTHITVTRDPGNQGSTGQKGLTGQTGITGKSRIINQR
;
A
#
# COMPACT_ATOMS: atom_id res chain seq x y z
N MET A 1 -30.01 -51.46 42.16
CA MET A 1 -29.20 -50.99 41.02
C MET A 1 -30.02 -49.97 40.24
N LEU A 2 -29.79 -48.66 40.55
CA LEU A 2 -30.51 -47.57 39.89
C LEU A 2 -29.67 -47.03 38.73
N ARG A 3 -30.10 -47.29 37.49
CA ARG A 3 -29.50 -46.74 36.27
C ARG A 3 -29.94 -45.27 36.15
N LYS A 4 -29.00 -44.33 36.31
CA LYS A 4 -29.19 -42.90 36.00
C LYS A 4 -29.15 -42.73 34.45
N LEU A 5 -30.31 -42.40 33.87
CA LEU A 5 -30.41 -41.88 32.53
C LEU A 5 -29.86 -40.46 32.47
N LEU A 6 -28.75 -40.24 31.74
CA LEU A 6 -28.31 -38.91 31.38
C LEU A 6 -29.23 -38.36 30.28
N PRO A 7 -29.75 -37.13 30.37
CA PRO A 7 -30.46 -36.53 29.27
C PRO A 7 -29.42 -36.10 28.18
N THR A 8 -29.59 -36.67 26.97
CA THR A 8 -28.87 -36.23 25.79
C THR A 8 -29.33 -34.83 25.45
N LEU A 9 -28.45 -33.84 25.65
CA LEU A 9 -28.69 -32.46 25.24
C LEU A 9 -28.62 -32.39 23.71
N LEU A 10 -29.76 -32.31 23.04
CA LEU A 10 -29.86 -32.05 21.60
C LEU A 10 -29.52 -30.58 21.40
N LEU A 11 -28.29 -30.32 20.91
CA LEU A 11 -27.90 -29.00 20.40
C LEU A 11 -28.70 -28.74 19.12
N LEU A 12 -29.82 -28.04 19.25
CA LEU A 12 -30.53 -27.44 18.14
C LEU A 12 -29.60 -26.35 17.55
N SER A 13 -28.95 -26.63 16.42
CA SER A 13 -28.32 -25.61 15.60
C SER A 13 -29.43 -24.64 15.15
N THR A 14 -29.47 -23.46 15.72
CA THR A 14 -30.33 -22.38 15.21
C THR A 14 -29.95 -22.13 13.74
N PRO A 15 -30.91 -22.17 12.81
CA PRO A 15 -30.61 -21.81 11.43
C PRO A 15 -30.09 -20.36 11.43
N SER A 16 -28.88 -20.16 10.96
CA SER A 16 -28.36 -18.84 10.64
C SER A 16 -29.29 -18.26 9.57
N TYR A 17 -30.10 -17.27 9.93
CA TYR A 17 -30.93 -16.57 8.95
C TYR A 17 -30.01 -15.85 7.98
N ALA A 18 -29.86 -16.41 6.78
CA ALA A 18 -29.20 -15.73 5.70
C ALA A 18 -30.07 -14.50 5.33
N THR A 19 -29.46 -13.33 5.26
CA THR A 19 -30.14 -12.06 4.99
C THR A 19 -30.18 -11.75 3.52
N ASP A 20 -31.13 -10.93 3.09
CA ASP A 20 -31.17 -10.35 1.74
C ASP A 20 -30.34 -9.06 1.73
N LEU A 21 -29.47 -8.90 0.74
CA LEU A 21 -28.66 -7.71 0.53
C LEU A 21 -28.94 -7.10 -0.84
N THR A 22 -29.38 -5.84 -0.85
CA THR A 22 -29.52 -5.06 -2.09
C THR A 22 -28.59 -3.85 -2.02
N ILE A 23 -27.64 -3.77 -2.95
CA ILE A 23 -26.74 -2.63 -3.13
C ILE A 23 -27.25 -1.82 -4.31
N LYS A 24 -27.72 -0.62 -4.02
CA LYS A 24 -28.34 0.28 -5.01
C LYS A 24 -27.30 0.80 -6.01
N ALA A 25 -27.78 1.23 -7.16
CA ALA A 25 -26.96 1.80 -8.22
C ALA A 25 -26.02 2.90 -7.69
N GLY A 26 -24.74 2.80 -8.06
CA GLY A 26 -23.70 3.76 -7.68
C GLY A 26 -23.37 3.83 -6.18
N THR A 27 -23.89 2.92 -5.34
CA THR A 27 -23.61 2.93 -3.90
C THR A 27 -22.59 1.86 -3.51
N THR A 28 -21.95 2.08 -2.36
CA THR A 28 -20.99 1.14 -1.78
C THR A 28 -21.53 0.55 -0.48
N TYR A 29 -21.48 -0.77 -0.38
CA TYR A 29 -21.72 -1.50 0.86
C TYR A 29 -20.39 -2.09 1.37
N ILE A 30 -20.03 -1.78 2.62
CA ILE A 30 -18.83 -2.33 3.27
C ILE A 30 -19.27 -3.51 4.12
N ALA A 31 -18.74 -4.70 3.82
CA ALA A 31 -19.03 -5.88 4.61
C ALA A 31 -18.34 -5.77 6.00
N ASN A 32 -18.96 -6.38 7.00
CA ASN A 32 -18.42 -6.46 8.37
C ASN A 32 -17.82 -7.84 8.71
N GLY A 33 -17.84 -8.76 7.75
CA GLY A 33 -17.34 -10.13 7.88
C GLY A 33 -17.71 -10.97 6.66
N ASP A 34 -17.65 -12.28 6.81
CA ASP A 34 -18.15 -13.23 5.82
C ASP A 34 -19.65 -13.02 5.57
N LEU A 35 -20.08 -13.23 4.33
CA LEU A 35 -21.48 -13.05 3.94
C LEU A 35 -22.14 -14.38 3.62
N GLN A 36 -23.28 -14.62 4.29
CA GLN A 36 -24.21 -15.71 3.96
C GLN A 36 -25.56 -15.10 3.63
N LEU A 37 -25.94 -15.12 2.34
CA LEU A 37 -27.08 -14.38 1.81
C LEU A 37 -28.07 -15.34 1.11
N ASN A 38 -29.38 -15.13 1.37
CA ASN A 38 -30.41 -15.74 0.52
C ASN A 38 -30.44 -15.04 -0.85
N GLN A 39 -30.36 -13.70 -0.85
CA GLN A 39 -30.36 -12.94 -2.06
C GLN A 39 -29.26 -11.85 -2.03
N LEU A 40 -28.52 -11.73 -3.12
CA LEU A 40 -27.67 -10.61 -3.41
C LEU A 40 -28.14 -9.91 -4.68
N ARG A 41 -28.46 -8.64 -4.56
CA ARG A 41 -28.77 -7.78 -5.71
C ARG A 41 -27.76 -6.66 -5.77
N MET A 42 -27.01 -6.60 -6.85
CA MET A 42 -26.11 -5.51 -7.16
C MET A 42 -26.63 -4.80 -8.41
N GLU A 43 -27.00 -3.54 -8.25
CA GLU A 43 -27.47 -2.69 -9.35
C GLU A 43 -26.27 -2.06 -10.08
N ASP A 44 -26.51 -1.34 -11.17
CA ASP A 44 -25.45 -0.75 -11.99
C ASP A 44 -24.53 0.20 -11.19
N GLY A 45 -23.22 0.04 -11.30
CA GLY A 45 -22.24 0.81 -10.53
C GLY A 45 -22.18 0.47 -9.04
N ALA A 46 -22.93 -0.54 -8.57
CA ALA A 46 -22.87 -0.96 -7.16
C ALA A 46 -21.49 -1.54 -6.80
N THR A 47 -21.00 -1.18 -5.62
CA THR A 47 -19.74 -1.70 -5.07
C THR A 47 -19.98 -2.45 -3.77
N LEU A 48 -19.51 -3.70 -3.72
CA LEU A 48 -19.41 -4.50 -2.50
C LEU A 48 -17.94 -4.51 -2.06
N MET A 49 -17.65 -3.95 -0.88
CA MET A 49 -16.28 -3.81 -0.37
C MET A 49 -16.01 -4.83 0.73
N ALA A 50 -14.82 -5.43 0.68
CA ALA A 50 -14.36 -6.38 1.70
C ALA A 50 -14.27 -5.74 3.09
N PRO A 51 -14.39 -6.54 4.16
CA PRO A 51 -14.24 -6.07 5.54
C PRO A 51 -12.86 -5.42 5.75
N PRO A 52 -12.78 -4.29 6.45
CA PRO A 52 -11.51 -3.65 6.75
C PRO A 52 -10.56 -4.58 7.52
N GLY A 53 -9.35 -4.78 6.98
CA GLY A 53 -8.32 -5.62 7.61
C GLY A 53 -8.49 -7.12 7.43
N ALA A 54 -9.49 -7.57 6.66
CA ALA A 54 -9.62 -8.98 6.32
C ALA A 54 -8.44 -9.44 5.44
N LEU A 55 -7.97 -10.66 5.67
CA LEU A 55 -7.03 -11.37 4.79
C LEU A 55 -7.76 -12.38 3.90
N ASP A 56 -8.82 -12.96 4.43
CA ASP A 56 -9.70 -13.91 3.75
C ASP A 56 -11.14 -13.43 3.87
N TRP A 57 -11.94 -13.66 2.83
CA TRP A 57 -13.33 -13.27 2.80
C TRP A 57 -14.16 -14.31 2.05
N ASN A 58 -15.18 -14.84 2.71
CA ASN A 58 -16.08 -15.83 2.15
C ASN A 58 -17.44 -15.20 1.88
N ILE A 59 -17.96 -15.42 0.67
CA ILE A 59 -19.28 -14.97 0.24
C ILE A 59 -20.06 -16.18 -0.26
N GLN A 60 -21.16 -16.49 0.40
CA GLN A 60 -22.10 -17.53 -0.02
C GLN A 60 -23.45 -16.89 -0.33
N VAL A 61 -24.00 -17.13 -1.52
CA VAL A 61 -25.23 -16.52 -2.00
C VAL A 61 -26.13 -17.58 -2.65
N ASP A 62 -27.35 -17.72 -2.16
CA ASP A 62 -28.30 -18.66 -2.75
C ASP A 62 -28.87 -18.17 -4.08
N LYS A 63 -29.10 -16.86 -4.24
CA LYS A 63 -29.56 -16.25 -5.49
C LYS A 63 -28.89 -14.90 -5.73
N ALA A 64 -28.17 -14.73 -6.83
CA ALA A 64 -27.48 -13.51 -7.18
C ALA A 64 -28.08 -12.86 -8.44
N TRP A 65 -28.33 -11.56 -8.36
CA TRP A 65 -28.64 -10.66 -9.48
C TRP A 65 -27.54 -9.62 -9.55
N LEU A 66 -26.71 -9.70 -10.59
CA LEU A 66 -25.59 -8.83 -10.86
C LEU A 66 -25.90 -8.08 -12.14
N THR A 67 -26.47 -6.87 -12.00
CA THR A 67 -27.01 -6.09 -13.12
C THR A 67 -26.17 -4.86 -13.42
N GLY A 68 -26.02 -4.53 -14.69
CA GLY A 68 -25.14 -3.47 -15.14
C GLY A 68 -23.67 -3.81 -14.83
N SER A 69 -22.87 -2.80 -14.49
CA SER A 69 -21.46 -2.96 -14.12
C SER A 69 -21.30 -2.90 -12.61
N SER A 70 -21.09 -4.03 -11.95
CA SER A 70 -20.90 -4.11 -10.49
C SER A 70 -19.47 -4.45 -10.12
N LEU A 71 -19.03 -4.05 -8.92
CA LEU A 71 -17.67 -4.22 -8.41
C LEU A 71 -17.65 -4.91 -7.06
N ILE A 72 -16.84 -5.95 -6.92
CA ILE A 72 -16.38 -6.47 -5.62
C ILE A 72 -14.96 -5.97 -5.41
N ASN A 73 -14.80 -5.08 -4.42
CA ASN A 73 -13.52 -4.44 -4.11
C ASN A 73 -12.92 -5.06 -2.85
N ALA A 74 -11.87 -5.83 -3.04
CA ALA A 74 -11.11 -6.52 -2.01
C ALA A 74 -9.60 -6.17 -2.11
N ARG A 75 -9.29 -4.98 -2.63
CA ARG A 75 -7.93 -4.49 -2.86
C ARG A 75 -7.21 -4.19 -1.55
N GLY A 76 -5.92 -4.50 -1.49
CA GLY A 76 -5.02 -4.08 -0.41
C GLY A 76 -4.85 -2.55 -0.38
N LYS A 77 -4.70 -2.00 0.81
CA LYS A 77 -4.41 -0.56 0.96
C LYS A 77 -2.97 -0.24 0.57
N PRO A 78 -2.71 0.91 -0.08
CA PRO A 78 -1.35 1.32 -0.38
C PRO A 78 -0.56 1.63 0.90
N GLY A 79 0.75 1.46 0.83
CA GLY A 79 1.68 1.86 1.87
C GLY A 79 1.75 3.39 2.03
N SER A 80 2.10 3.85 3.21
CA SER A 80 2.29 5.27 3.48
C SER A 80 3.50 5.82 2.75
N GLN A 81 3.43 7.08 2.32
CA GLN A 81 4.59 7.78 1.79
C GLN A 81 5.60 8.05 2.91
N GLY A 82 6.90 7.87 2.63
CA GLY A 82 7.98 8.27 3.51
C GLY A 82 8.08 9.80 3.62
N GLY A 83 8.17 10.31 4.83
CA GLY A 83 8.38 11.73 5.07
C GLY A 83 9.78 12.15 4.61
N SER A 84 9.90 13.30 3.94
CA SER A 84 11.19 13.94 3.74
C SER A 84 11.75 14.40 5.09
N GLY A 85 13.06 14.45 5.22
CA GLY A 85 13.70 15.05 6.39
C GLY A 85 13.12 16.44 6.72
N PRO A 86 13.10 16.89 7.98
CA PRO A 86 12.57 18.19 8.38
C PRO A 86 13.10 19.33 7.52
N SER A 87 12.25 20.29 7.17
CA SER A 87 12.55 21.36 6.21
C SER A 87 13.48 22.46 6.75
N SER A 88 13.86 22.40 8.03
CA SER A 88 14.87 23.33 8.56
C SER A 88 16.19 23.11 7.82
N GLN A 89 16.51 24.00 6.90
CA GLN A 89 17.84 24.02 6.31
C GLN A 89 18.84 24.18 7.45
N PRO A 90 19.89 23.32 7.53
CA PRO A 90 20.91 23.53 8.53
C PRO A 90 21.47 24.94 8.40
N ALA A 91 21.46 25.68 9.47
CA ALA A 91 22.04 27.02 9.48
C ALA A 91 23.49 26.96 9.03
N SER A 92 23.99 28.03 8.40
CA SER A 92 25.44 28.18 8.17
C SER A 92 26.15 28.07 9.51
N ALA A 93 27.19 27.24 9.58
CA ALA A 93 27.99 27.12 10.79
C ALA A 93 28.66 28.49 11.13
N ASP A 94 28.91 28.69 12.42
CA ASP A 94 29.76 29.78 12.89
C ASP A 94 31.15 29.67 12.29
N ASN A 95 31.96 30.73 12.40
CA ASN A 95 33.31 30.71 11.85
C ASN A 95 34.09 29.47 12.26
N CYS A 96 34.75 28.88 11.29
CA CYS A 96 35.59 27.67 11.42
C CYS A 96 34.87 26.36 11.80
N GLN A 97 33.57 26.42 12.11
CA GLN A 97 32.81 25.21 12.48
C GLN A 97 32.33 24.44 11.25
N PRO A 98 32.26 23.10 11.31
CA PRO A 98 31.67 22.32 10.24
C PRO A 98 30.17 22.63 10.11
N GLY A 99 29.64 22.53 8.90
CA GLY A 99 28.22 22.61 8.63
C GLY A 99 27.46 21.40 9.26
N ALA A 100 26.24 21.62 9.69
CA ALA A 100 25.42 20.54 10.20
C ALA A 100 25.07 19.52 9.09
N ALA A 101 25.01 18.23 9.46
CA ALA A 101 24.56 17.20 8.52
C ALA A 101 23.06 17.39 8.16
N GLY A 102 22.71 17.08 6.93
CA GLY A 102 21.33 16.96 6.49
C GLY A 102 20.62 15.78 7.16
N THR A 103 19.33 15.87 7.34
CA THR A 103 18.50 14.79 7.90
C THR A 103 18.11 13.79 6.82
N SER A 104 18.08 12.50 7.16
CA SER A 104 17.65 11.44 6.24
C SER A 104 16.15 11.46 6.00
N GLY A 105 15.72 11.05 4.81
CA GLY A 105 14.34 10.74 4.48
C GLY A 105 13.88 9.44 5.15
N GLN A 106 12.58 9.33 5.39
CA GLN A 106 11.97 8.11 5.93
C GLN A 106 11.66 7.12 4.81
N ASN A 107 11.66 5.84 5.12
CA ASN A 107 11.23 4.81 4.18
C ASN A 107 9.73 4.92 3.88
N GLY A 108 9.34 4.56 2.66
CA GLY A 108 7.96 4.32 2.31
C GLY A 108 7.42 3.06 3.00
N GLY A 109 6.15 3.07 3.33
CA GLY A 109 5.46 1.92 3.93
C GLY A 109 5.19 0.83 2.89
N THR A 110 5.10 -0.42 3.34
CA THR A 110 4.69 -1.55 2.51
C THR A 110 3.19 -1.49 2.22
N GLY A 111 2.78 -1.77 0.98
CA GLY A 111 1.38 -1.96 0.60
C GLY A 111 0.81 -3.23 1.26
N LEU A 112 -0.46 -3.19 1.66
CA LEU A 112 -1.12 -4.37 2.23
C LEU A 112 -1.49 -5.36 1.11
N PRO A 113 -1.55 -6.68 1.41
CA PRO A 113 -2.02 -7.65 0.44
C PRO A 113 -3.50 -7.42 0.10
N GLY A 114 -3.90 -7.82 -1.10
CA GLY A 114 -5.29 -7.98 -1.46
C GLY A 114 -5.93 -9.13 -0.68
N VAL A 115 -7.23 -9.06 -0.47
CA VAL A 115 -7.98 -10.09 0.28
C VAL A 115 -8.18 -11.32 -0.58
N ASN A 116 -7.95 -12.50 -0.02
CA ASN A 116 -8.31 -13.76 -0.67
C ASN A 116 -9.83 -13.89 -0.67
N LEU A 117 -10.43 -14.00 -1.84
CA LEU A 117 -11.87 -14.09 -2.01
C LEU A 117 -12.29 -15.53 -2.37
N ARG A 118 -13.18 -16.10 -1.56
CA ARG A 118 -13.89 -17.31 -1.90
C ARG A 118 -15.37 -17.01 -2.04
N MET A 119 -15.92 -17.24 -3.24
CA MET A 119 -17.32 -16.96 -3.53
C MET A 119 -18.03 -18.20 -4.06
N THR A 120 -19.20 -18.50 -3.49
CA THR A 120 -20.12 -19.53 -3.99
C THR A 120 -21.48 -18.90 -4.22
N MET A 121 -22.04 -19.02 -5.43
CA MET A 121 -23.32 -18.38 -5.75
C MET A 121 -24.11 -19.09 -6.85
N ASN A 122 -25.45 -19.06 -6.72
CA ASN A 122 -26.34 -19.37 -7.84
C ASN A 122 -26.77 -18.08 -8.52
N ILE A 123 -26.44 -17.92 -9.78
CA ILE A 123 -26.67 -16.70 -10.55
C ILE A 123 -27.99 -16.80 -11.29
N VAL A 124 -28.90 -15.87 -10.98
CA VAL A 124 -30.20 -15.71 -11.67
C VAL A 124 -30.07 -14.76 -12.87
N LYS A 125 -29.35 -13.64 -12.68
CA LYS A 125 -29.08 -12.66 -13.73
C LYS A 125 -27.65 -12.16 -13.61
N PHE A 126 -26.97 -12.05 -14.76
CA PHE A 126 -25.59 -11.62 -14.84
C PHE A 126 -25.37 -10.72 -16.04
N ASP A 127 -24.89 -9.50 -15.83
CA ASP A 127 -24.48 -8.60 -16.89
C ASP A 127 -22.95 -8.41 -16.85
N HIS A 128 -22.41 -7.67 -15.87
CA HIS A 128 -20.97 -7.48 -15.73
C HIS A 128 -20.56 -7.41 -14.26
N LEU A 129 -19.51 -8.16 -13.90
CA LEU A 129 -18.91 -8.14 -12.55
C LEU A 129 -17.39 -7.96 -12.66
N THR A 130 -16.87 -6.95 -11.97
CA THR A 130 -15.44 -6.80 -11.74
C THR A 130 -15.10 -7.23 -10.31
N ILE A 131 -14.05 -8.03 -10.16
CA ILE A 131 -13.48 -8.43 -8.86
C ILE A 131 -12.05 -7.91 -8.81
N ASP A 132 -11.77 -7.06 -7.83
CA ASP A 132 -10.45 -6.46 -7.62
C ASP A 132 -9.87 -6.90 -6.27
N THR A 133 -8.90 -7.80 -6.32
CA THR A 133 -8.12 -8.28 -5.16
C THR A 133 -6.64 -7.92 -5.32
N ARG A 134 -6.33 -6.86 -6.06
CA ARG A 134 -4.94 -6.39 -6.21
C ARG A 134 -4.33 -6.05 -4.87
N GLY A 135 -3.02 -6.28 -4.74
CA GLY A 135 -2.24 -5.75 -3.63
C GLY A 135 -2.18 -4.22 -3.66
N GLY A 136 -1.96 -3.61 -2.50
CA GLY A 136 -1.70 -2.18 -2.39
C GLY A 136 -0.31 -1.83 -2.89
N ASP A 137 -0.15 -0.67 -3.51
CA ASP A 137 1.15 -0.20 -3.96
C ASP A 137 2.04 0.18 -2.76
N GLY A 138 3.34 -0.04 -2.85
CA GLY A 138 4.32 0.44 -1.87
C GLY A 138 4.40 1.97 -1.87
N GLY A 139 4.61 2.57 -0.70
CA GLY A 139 4.81 4.01 -0.55
C GLY A 139 6.18 4.43 -1.08
N ASN A 140 6.30 5.62 -1.63
CA ASN A 140 7.60 6.17 -2.01
C ASN A 140 8.41 6.57 -0.77
N GLY A 141 9.74 6.43 -0.85
CA GLY A 141 10.67 6.93 0.17
C GLY A 141 10.75 8.45 0.19
N GLY A 142 11.04 9.02 1.36
CA GLY A 142 11.24 10.44 1.56
C GLY A 142 12.62 10.90 1.10
N ASN A 143 12.75 12.16 0.73
CA ASN A 143 14.03 12.75 0.35
C ASN A 143 14.89 13.07 1.58
N GLY A 144 16.20 12.78 1.48
CA GLY A 144 17.21 13.34 2.37
C GLY A 144 17.37 14.84 2.15
N ARG A 145 17.83 15.56 3.17
CA ARG A 145 18.10 16.98 3.12
C ARG A 145 19.57 17.28 2.86
N ASP A 146 19.82 18.42 2.25
CA ASP A 146 21.19 18.88 2.02
C ASP A 146 21.90 19.18 3.35
N GLY A 147 23.21 18.96 3.36
CA GLY A 147 24.07 19.37 4.46
C GLY A 147 24.25 20.88 4.54
N GLY A 148 24.51 21.38 5.75
CA GLY A 148 24.74 22.78 6.02
C GLY A 148 26.09 23.23 5.50
N LYS A 149 26.20 24.53 5.21
CA LYS A 149 27.44 25.16 4.80
C LYS A 149 28.42 25.29 5.97
N GLY A 150 29.68 24.97 5.74
CA GLY A 150 30.76 25.20 6.70
C GLY A 150 31.02 26.70 6.97
N GLY A 151 31.49 27.01 8.17
CA GLY A 151 31.81 28.34 8.63
C GLY A 151 33.04 28.91 7.94
N LYS A 152 33.07 30.22 7.69
CA LYS A 152 34.20 30.92 7.06
C LYS A 152 35.45 30.88 7.94
N ALA A 153 36.61 30.91 7.34
CA ALA A 153 37.88 31.07 8.03
C ALA A 153 37.92 32.41 8.81
N LYS A 154 38.30 32.34 10.10
CA LYS A 154 38.54 33.50 10.97
C LYS A 154 39.45 33.09 12.12
N GLY A 155 40.76 33.27 11.95
CA GLY A 155 41.76 32.84 12.89
C GLY A 155 42.09 31.33 12.81
N CYS A 156 41.36 30.57 12.02
CA CYS A 156 41.45 29.13 11.76
C CYS A 156 41.03 28.87 10.31
N ASN A 157 41.19 27.67 9.80
CA ASN A 157 40.71 27.28 8.47
C ASN A 157 39.18 27.29 8.41
N GLY A 158 38.61 27.38 7.21
CA GLY A 158 37.18 27.24 7.01
C GLY A 158 36.68 25.85 7.47
N GLY A 159 35.48 25.80 8.05
CA GLY A 159 34.86 24.55 8.46
C GLY A 159 34.40 23.75 7.24
N ASP A 160 34.41 22.41 7.33
CA ASP A 160 33.90 21.56 6.29
C ASP A 160 32.38 21.71 6.14
N GLY A 161 31.84 21.45 4.95
CA GLY A 161 30.42 21.34 4.71
C GLY A 161 29.84 20.09 5.39
N GLY A 162 28.60 20.19 5.87
CA GLY A 162 27.88 19.05 6.44
C GLY A 162 27.57 17.98 5.39
N ALA A 163 27.55 16.72 5.77
CA ALA A 163 27.07 15.63 4.90
C ALA A 163 25.59 15.81 4.54
N GLY A 164 25.20 15.44 3.34
CA GLY A 164 23.78 15.32 2.95
C GLY A 164 23.14 14.15 3.66
N GLY A 165 21.83 14.23 3.93
CA GLY A 165 21.02 13.14 4.49
C GLY A 165 20.76 12.05 3.46
N ASP A 166 20.64 10.82 3.93
CA ASP A 166 20.31 9.66 3.07
C ASP A 166 18.87 9.73 2.55
N ALA A 167 18.63 9.17 1.38
CA ALA A 167 17.30 8.95 0.85
C ALA A 167 16.59 7.82 1.60
N GLY A 168 15.28 7.95 1.81
CA GLY A 168 14.43 6.83 2.24
C GLY A 168 14.26 5.79 1.15
N ASN A 169 14.15 4.54 1.52
CA ASN A 169 13.82 3.44 0.59
C ASN A 169 12.35 3.51 0.18
N GLY A 170 12.02 3.06 -1.01
CA GLY A 170 10.66 2.76 -1.41
C GLY A 170 10.11 1.54 -0.65
N GLY A 171 8.82 1.54 -0.33
CA GLY A 171 8.14 0.39 0.27
C GLY A 171 7.82 -0.70 -0.73
N ASP A 172 7.68 -1.93 -0.27
CA ASP A 172 7.27 -3.05 -1.12
C ASP A 172 5.78 -2.97 -1.46
N GLY A 173 5.39 -3.40 -2.65
CA GLY A 173 4.00 -3.63 -3.02
C GLY A 173 3.43 -4.85 -2.31
N GLY A 174 2.16 -4.80 -1.92
CA GLY A 174 1.44 -5.94 -1.35
C GLY A 174 1.16 -7.01 -2.38
N ASN A 175 1.09 -8.28 -1.96
CA ASN A 175 0.69 -9.37 -2.85
C ASN A 175 -0.78 -9.24 -3.25
N GLY A 176 -1.13 -9.65 -4.46
CA GLY A 176 -2.52 -9.81 -4.88
C GLY A 176 -3.20 -10.96 -4.15
N GLY A 177 -4.50 -10.82 -3.83
CA GLY A 177 -5.30 -11.86 -3.21
C GLY A 177 -5.65 -12.98 -4.18
N GLU A 178 -5.86 -14.19 -3.66
CA GLU A 178 -6.37 -15.31 -4.45
C GLU A 178 -7.89 -15.22 -4.61
N VAL A 179 -8.41 -15.60 -5.78
CA VAL A 179 -9.85 -15.61 -6.07
C VAL A 179 -10.32 -17.01 -6.43
N SER A 180 -11.30 -17.53 -5.70
CA SER A 180 -11.97 -18.79 -6.00
C SER A 180 -13.48 -18.57 -6.13
N ILE A 181 -14.01 -18.72 -7.34
CA ILE A 181 -15.43 -18.56 -7.62
C ILE A 181 -16.02 -19.90 -8.03
N THR A 182 -17.05 -20.32 -7.31
CA THR A 182 -17.88 -21.48 -7.66
C THR A 182 -19.30 -20.98 -7.93
N TYR A 183 -19.81 -21.19 -9.14
CA TYR A 183 -21.14 -20.68 -9.50
C TYR A 183 -21.98 -21.71 -10.25
N ARG A 184 -23.30 -21.55 -10.19
CA ARG A 184 -24.29 -22.21 -11.02
C ARG A 184 -25.20 -21.15 -11.63
N LEU A 185 -25.55 -21.30 -12.90
CA LEU A 185 -26.57 -20.49 -13.56
C LEU A 185 -27.94 -21.14 -13.38
N ILE A 186 -28.90 -20.41 -12.78
CA ILE A 186 -30.27 -20.91 -12.51
C ILE A 186 -31.36 -20.08 -13.20
N GLY A 187 -31.00 -19.03 -13.96
CA GLY A 187 -31.93 -18.19 -14.73
C GLY A 187 -32.21 -18.75 -16.13
N GLU A 188 -33.18 -18.15 -16.82
CA GLU A 188 -33.65 -18.59 -18.17
C GLU A 188 -32.58 -18.55 -19.27
N ARG A 189 -31.46 -17.84 -19.06
CA ARG A 189 -30.27 -17.81 -19.93
C ARG A 189 -29.11 -18.67 -19.40
N ALA A 190 -29.43 -19.69 -18.63
CA ALA A 190 -28.45 -20.56 -17.97
C ALA A 190 -27.55 -21.39 -18.93
N SER A 191 -27.63 -21.19 -20.25
CA SER A 191 -26.90 -21.99 -21.23
C SER A 191 -25.53 -21.41 -21.65
N LEU A 192 -25.19 -20.19 -21.25
CA LEU A 192 -23.88 -19.60 -21.59
C LEU A 192 -22.92 -19.82 -20.43
N PRO A 193 -21.90 -20.65 -20.57
CA PRO A 193 -20.85 -20.72 -19.57
C PRO A 193 -20.13 -19.37 -19.54
N ILE A 194 -19.98 -18.78 -18.35
CA ILE A 194 -19.05 -17.67 -18.12
C ILE A 194 -17.64 -18.28 -18.20
N THR A 195 -17.21 -18.62 -19.40
CA THR A 195 -15.99 -19.42 -19.62
C THR A 195 -14.79 -18.55 -19.93
N ASN A 196 -15.01 -17.29 -20.27
CA ASN A 196 -13.91 -16.43 -20.73
C ASN A 196 -13.86 -15.11 -19.96
N PHE A 197 -12.68 -14.77 -19.49
CA PHE A 197 -12.29 -13.42 -19.16
C PHE A 197 -12.61 -12.53 -20.38
N GLY A 198 -13.58 -11.65 -20.26
CA GLY A 198 -14.03 -10.78 -21.33
C GLY A 198 -15.54 -10.78 -21.60
N GLU A 199 -16.26 -11.83 -21.21
CA GLU A 199 -17.73 -11.89 -21.34
C GLU A 199 -18.41 -11.66 -19.99
N GLY A 200 -18.31 -10.41 -19.47
CA GLY A 200 -19.03 -9.99 -18.27
C GLY A 200 -18.30 -10.22 -16.94
N LEU A 201 -17.26 -11.05 -16.85
CA LEU A 201 -16.46 -11.23 -15.62
C LEU A 201 -15.02 -10.78 -15.82
N THR A 202 -14.60 -9.81 -15.03
CA THR A 202 -13.20 -9.36 -14.94
C THR A 202 -12.65 -9.63 -13.56
N VAL A 203 -11.52 -10.33 -13.44
CA VAL A 203 -10.84 -10.59 -12.17
C VAL A 203 -9.42 -10.04 -12.22
N SER A 204 -9.06 -9.20 -11.26
CA SER A 204 -7.72 -8.64 -11.12
C SER A 204 -7.10 -9.04 -9.79
N THR A 205 -6.01 -9.82 -9.85
CA THR A 205 -5.26 -10.36 -8.71
C THR A 205 -3.81 -9.88 -8.71
N LEU A 206 -3.49 -8.80 -9.42
CA LEU A 206 -2.12 -8.30 -9.55
C LEU A 206 -1.53 -7.91 -8.19
N GLY A 207 -0.23 -8.13 -8.02
CA GLY A 207 0.49 -7.53 -6.90
C GLY A 207 0.55 -6.00 -7.05
N GLY A 208 0.71 -5.29 -5.94
CA GLY A 208 0.93 -3.85 -5.91
C GLY A 208 2.28 -3.47 -6.51
N ALA A 209 2.38 -2.28 -7.04
CA ALA A 209 3.64 -1.74 -7.55
C ALA A 209 4.62 -1.46 -6.41
N ALA A 210 5.92 -1.54 -6.70
CA ALA A 210 6.98 -1.10 -5.79
C ALA A 210 6.97 0.42 -5.61
N GLY A 211 7.24 0.91 -4.40
CA GLY A 211 7.52 2.31 -4.15
C GLY A 211 8.90 2.71 -4.69
N SER A 212 9.01 3.94 -5.17
CA SER A 212 10.29 4.52 -5.59
C SER A 212 11.08 5.03 -4.39
N PRO A 213 12.43 5.01 -4.41
CA PRO A 213 13.22 5.64 -3.37
C PRO A 213 13.11 7.16 -3.42
N GLY A 214 13.44 7.82 -2.31
CA GLY A 214 13.67 9.25 -2.28
C GLY A 214 14.97 9.66 -2.98
N LEU A 215 15.23 10.95 -3.01
CA LEU A 215 16.50 11.52 -3.46
C LEU A 215 17.41 11.80 -2.27
N PRO A 216 18.72 11.49 -2.35
CA PRO A 216 19.66 11.85 -1.30
C PRO A 216 19.91 13.35 -1.27
N GLY A 217 20.20 13.89 -0.09
CA GLY A 217 20.63 15.26 0.08
C GLY A 217 22.07 15.47 -0.43
N GLN A 218 22.36 16.66 -0.93
CA GLN A 218 23.70 17.04 -1.33
C GLN A 218 24.55 17.44 -0.13
N GLY A 219 25.85 17.21 -0.19
CA GLY A 219 26.78 17.73 0.81
C GLY A 219 26.85 19.25 0.78
N GLY A 220 26.90 19.86 1.96
CA GLY A 220 27.08 21.29 2.11
C GLY A 220 28.44 21.79 1.59
N THR A 221 28.49 23.01 1.14
CA THR A 221 29.76 23.62 0.70
C THR A 221 30.65 23.92 1.90
N GLY A 222 31.97 23.71 1.78
CA GLY A 222 32.94 24.13 2.77
C GLY A 222 32.97 25.67 2.98
N GLY A 223 33.38 26.08 4.13
CA GLY A 223 33.59 27.48 4.48
C GLY A 223 34.71 28.11 3.64
N LYS A 224 34.51 29.35 3.24
CA LYS A 224 35.53 30.07 2.45
C LYS A 224 36.81 30.26 3.24
N GLY A 225 37.96 30.03 2.61
CA GLY A 225 39.27 30.42 3.12
C GLY A 225 39.46 31.93 3.18
N ARG A 226 40.50 32.38 3.84
CA ARG A 226 40.77 33.79 4.01
C ARG A 226 42.27 34.08 4.10
N PHE A 227 42.69 35.24 3.57
CA PHE A 227 43.98 35.83 3.84
C PHE A 227 43.87 36.74 5.08
N GLU A 228 44.63 36.49 6.12
CA GLU A 228 44.66 37.27 7.35
C GLU A 228 46.01 37.99 7.48
N LYS A 229 45.97 39.29 7.48
CA LYS A 229 47.16 40.12 7.69
C LYS A 229 47.42 40.26 9.19
N ARG A 230 48.48 39.66 9.70
CA ARG A 230 48.84 39.75 11.13
C ARG A 230 49.75 40.94 11.45
N THR A 231 50.64 41.29 10.54
CA THR A 231 51.51 42.47 10.61
C THR A 231 51.70 43.06 9.21
N THR A 232 52.45 44.17 9.10
CA THR A 232 52.75 44.79 7.78
C THR A 232 53.50 43.84 6.83
N HIS A 233 54.13 42.78 7.34
CA HIS A 233 54.95 41.85 6.54
C HIS A 233 54.52 40.38 6.65
N ILE A 234 53.51 40.05 7.48
CA ILE A 234 53.06 38.67 7.66
C ILE A 234 51.61 38.56 7.23
N THR A 235 51.36 37.79 6.17
CA THR A 235 50.05 37.33 5.76
C THR A 235 49.94 35.84 6.03
N VAL A 236 48.91 35.40 6.74
CA VAL A 236 48.59 34.01 6.97
C VAL A 236 47.42 33.61 6.07
N THR A 237 47.63 32.56 5.29
CA THR A 237 46.54 31.95 4.50
C THR A 237 45.80 30.96 5.39
N ARG A 238 44.48 31.07 5.36
CA ARG A 238 43.58 30.11 5.97
C ARG A 238 42.88 29.36 4.86
N ASP A 239 42.97 28.05 4.87
CA ASP A 239 42.39 27.18 3.83
C ASP A 239 40.87 27.18 3.91
N PRO A 240 40.17 26.95 2.77
CA PRO A 240 38.76 26.70 2.79
C PRO A 240 38.47 25.31 3.41
N GLY A 241 37.29 25.11 3.94
CA GLY A 241 36.79 23.75 4.30
C GLY A 241 36.45 22.91 3.07
N ASN A 242 36.40 21.61 3.26
CA ASN A 242 36.00 20.66 2.21
C ASN A 242 34.47 20.68 2.03
N GLN A 243 34.03 20.22 0.86
CA GLN A 243 32.61 19.94 0.65
C GLN A 243 32.20 18.69 1.44
N GLY A 244 30.99 18.70 2.02
CA GLY A 244 30.38 17.53 2.65
C GLY A 244 30.09 16.42 1.63
N SER A 245 29.99 15.18 2.08
CA SER A 245 29.57 14.06 1.23
C SER A 245 28.09 14.15 0.87
N THR A 246 27.71 13.64 -0.30
CA THR A 246 26.30 13.41 -0.63
C THR A 246 25.77 12.23 0.17
N GLY A 247 24.51 12.26 0.58
CA GLY A 247 23.84 11.15 1.23
C GLY A 247 23.74 9.90 0.35
N GLN A 248 23.41 8.79 0.93
CA GLN A 248 23.24 7.52 0.22
C GLN A 248 21.92 7.50 -0.55
N LYS A 249 21.90 6.81 -1.70
CA LYS A 249 20.69 6.57 -2.47
C LYS A 249 19.82 5.53 -1.77
N GLY A 250 18.51 5.76 -1.75
CA GLY A 250 17.55 4.75 -1.32
C GLY A 250 17.41 3.62 -2.34
N LEU A 251 16.84 2.52 -1.89
CA LEU A 251 16.53 1.34 -2.72
C LEU A 251 15.06 1.40 -3.15
N THR A 252 14.76 0.92 -4.34
CA THR A 252 13.38 0.68 -4.80
C THR A 252 12.81 -0.52 -4.04
N GLY A 253 11.55 -0.47 -3.65
CA GLY A 253 10.83 -1.61 -3.09
C GLY A 253 10.70 -2.77 -4.07
N GLN A 254 10.10 -3.86 -3.63
CA GLN A 254 9.78 -5.00 -4.49
C GLN A 254 8.32 -4.93 -4.94
N THR A 255 8.03 -5.36 -6.15
CA THR A 255 6.64 -5.53 -6.64
C THR A 255 6.01 -6.72 -5.95
N GLY A 256 4.75 -6.61 -5.54
CA GLY A 256 3.98 -7.70 -4.96
C GLY A 256 3.75 -8.84 -5.95
N ILE A 257 3.57 -10.04 -5.44
CA ILE A 257 3.31 -11.25 -6.24
C ILE A 257 1.84 -11.24 -6.69
N THR A 258 1.58 -11.61 -7.94
CA THR A 258 0.22 -11.77 -8.46
C THR A 258 -0.45 -13.01 -7.83
N GLY A 259 -1.68 -12.85 -7.33
CA GLY A 259 -2.52 -13.93 -6.82
C GLY A 259 -3.03 -14.83 -7.95
N LYS A 260 -3.67 -15.93 -7.57
CA LYS A 260 -4.27 -16.87 -8.51
C LYS A 260 -5.79 -16.68 -8.57
N SER A 261 -6.38 -16.95 -9.74
CA SER A 261 -7.83 -17.01 -9.89
C SER A 261 -8.28 -18.37 -10.38
N ARG A 262 -9.36 -18.88 -9.79
CA ARG A 262 -10.01 -20.15 -10.18
C ARG A 262 -11.51 -19.93 -10.28
N ILE A 263 -12.09 -20.28 -11.41
CA ILE A 263 -13.52 -20.14 -11.68
C ILE A 263 -14.08 -21.50 -12.05
N ILE A 264 -15.12 -21.96 -11.33
CA ILE A 264 -15.74 -23.27 -11.47
C ILE A 264 -17.23 -23.11 -11.72
N ASN A 265 -17.71 -23.60 -12.85
CA ASN A 265 -19.14 -23.73 -13.13
C ASN A 265 -19.64 -25.09 -12.64
N GLN A 266 -20.57 -25.09 -11.68
CA GLN A 266 -21.29 -26.30 -11.26
C GLN A 266 -22.51 -26.47 -12.17
N ARG A 267 -22.45 -27.50 -12.98
CA ARG A 267 -23.59 -27.92 -13.84
C ARG A 267 -24.73 -28.47 -13.03
#